data_4a9602d8cfc608ee9c06e0e5a4359f1f
#
_entry.id   4a9602d8cfc608ee9c06e0e5a4359f1f
#
_cell.length_a   1.000
_cell.length_b   1.000
_cell.length_c   1.000
_cell.angle_alpha   90.00
_cell.angle_beta   90.00
_cell.angle_gamma   90.00
#
_symmetry.space_group_name_H-M   'P 1'
#
loop_
_entity.id
_entity.type
_entity.pdbx_description
1 polymer ?
#
loop_
_entity_poly.entity_id
_entity_poly.type
_entity_poly.pdbx_seq_one_letter_code
_entity_poly.pdbx_strand_id
1 'polypeptide(L)'
;MNPLSHILSPSQILLDLDVGSKKRAFEQAGVLFETHLGLARSVIFDSLFAREKLGSTGLGQGVAIPHGRIKGLKQAAGAFMRLASAVPFDSPDGRPVNLLFVLLVPEQATEEHLQILSELAQRFSDRAFRESLRTAPDPAAVIALFQA
;
A
#
# COMPACT_ATOMS: atom_id res chain seq x y z
N MET A 1 -10.93 15.75 -9.54
CA MET A 1 -9.53 15.29 -9.51
C MET A 1 -9.41 14.04 -8.67
N ASN A 2 -8.71 13.05 -9.17
CA ASN A 2 -8.52 11.79 -8.47
C ASN A 2 -7.56 11.99 -7.29
N PRO A 3 -7.96 11.69 -6.03
CA PRO A 3 -7.09 11.88 -4.88
C PRO A 3 -5.82 11.02 -4.90
N LEU A 4 -5.79 9.98 -5.74
CA LEU A 4 -4.63 9.10 -5.86
C LEU A 4 -3.57 9.62 -6.82
N SER A 5 -3.86 10.67 -7.59
CA SER A 5 -2.98 11.10 -8.69
C SER A 5 -1.64 11.69 -8.22
N HIS A 6 -1.54 12.10 -6.95
CA HIS A 6 -0.34 12.76 -6.43
C HIS A 6 0.45 11.92 -5.43
N ILE A 7 -0.02 10.74 -5.05
CA ILE A 7 0.62 9.96 -3.99
C ILE A 7 1.45 8.80 -4.50
N LEU A 8 1.46 8.55 -5.80
CA LEU A 8 2.14 7.40 -6.39
C LEU A 8 2.95 7.83 -7.60
N SER A 9 4.21 7.40 -7.66
CA SER A 9 5.09 7.59 -8.81
C SER A 9 5.72 6.24 -9.19
N PRO A 10 6.30 6.10 -10.40
CA PRO A 10 6.87 4.81 -10.83
C PRO A 10 7.91 4.24 -9.87
N SER A 11 8.70 5.09 -9.22
CA SER A 11 9.72 4.64 -8.28
C SER A 11 9.14 4.14 -6.95
N GLN A 12 7.85 4.32 -6.71
CA GLN A 12 7.15 3.84 -5.52
C GLN A 12 6.36 2.56 -5.81
N ILE A 13 6.69 1.87 -6.90
CA ILE A 13 6.02 0.64 -7.31
C ILE A 13 7.03 -0.49 -7.37
N LEU A 14 6.77 -1.57 -6.64
CA LEU A 14 7.56 -2.78 -6.65
C LEU A 14 6.72 -3.91 -7.22
N LEU A 15 7.20 -4.52 -8.31
CA LEU A 15 6.49 -5.61 -8.97
C LEU A 15 7.26 -6.92 -8.79
N ASP A 16 6.51 -7.99 -8.60
CA ASP A 16 7.04 -9.35 -8.43
C ASP A 16 8.07 -9.43 -7.30
N LEU A 17 7.77 -8.73 -6.21
CA LEU A 17 8.61 -8.67 -5.03
C LEU A 17 8.59 -10.02 -4.31
N ASP A 18 9.77 -10.59 -4.08
CA ASP A 18 9.90 -11.89 -3.41
C ASP A 18 10.09 -11.67 -1.90
N VAL A 19 8.99 -11.79 -1.16
CA VAL A 19 9.01 -11.75 0.30
C VAL A 19 8.15 -12.89 0.84
N GLY A 20 8.54 -13.43 1.99
CA GLY A 20 7.89 -14.62 2.54
C GLY A 20 6.87 -14.34 3.64
N SER A 21 6.63 -13.08 4.02
CA SER A 21 5.73 -12.77 5.12
C SER A 21 5.25 -11.32 5.08
N LYS A 22 4.17 -11.06 5.81
CA LYS A 22 3.68 -9.69 6.05
C LYS A 22 4.79 -8.80 6.61
N LYS A 23 5.54 -9.31 7.59
CA LYS A 23 6.62 -8.57 8.22
C LYS A 23 7.68 -8.15 7.20
N ARG A 24 8.10 -9.07 6.32
CA ARG A 24 9.08 -8.78 5.29
C ARG A 24 8.56 -7.76 4.27
N ALA A 25 7.28 -7.82 3.93
CA ALA A 25 6.68 -6.82 3.06
C ALA A 25 6.74 -5.43 3.70
N PHE A 26 6.45 -5.32 4.99
CA PHE A 26 6.53 -4.05 5.71
C PHE A 26 7.96 -3.53 5.80
N GLU A 27 8.95 -4.42 5.94
CA GLU A 27 10.36 -4.02 5.91
C GLU A 27 10.74 -3.43 4.56
N GLN A 28 10.27 -4.02 3.48
CA GLN A 28 10.52 -3.50 2.13
C GLN A 28 9.85 -2.15 1.91
N ALA A 29 8.65 -1.97 2.44
CA ALA A 29 7.99 -0.65 2.40
C ALA A 29 8.83 0.39 3.14
N GLY A 30 9.39 0.05 4.28
CA GLY A 30 10.27 0.94 5.03
C GLY A 30 11.47 1.38 4.23
N VAL A 31 12.13 0.44 3.55
CA VAL A 31 13.29 0.72 2.69
C VAL A 31 12.90 1.67 1.55
N LEU A 32 11.78 1.40 0.90
CA LEU A 32 11.30 2.22 -0.21
C LEU A 32 11.06 3.66 0.23
N PHE A 33 10.34 3.87 1.30
CA PHE A 33 10.03 5.21 1.78
C PHE A 33 11.23 5.93 2.37
N GLU A 34 12.18 5.21 2.98
CA GLU A 34 13.44 5.81 3.42
C GLU A 34 14.18 6.41 2.24
N THR A 35 14.25 5.68 1.14
CA THR A 35 14.91 6.15 -0.08
C THR A 35 14.21 7.38 -0.67
N HIS A 36 12.89 7.40 -0.68
CA HIS A 36 12.13 8.46 -1.36
C HIS A 36 11.80 9.64 -0.48
N LEU A 37 11.61 9.44 0.82
CA LEU A 37 11.16 10.49 1.72
C LEU A 37 12.22 10.92 2.74
N GLY A 38 13.33 10.18 2.83
CA GLY A 38 14.36 10.46 3.82
C GLY A 38 13.95 10.15 5.25
N LEU A 39 12.88 9.37 5.44
CA LEU A 39 12.43 8.96 6.77
C LEU A 39 13.09 7.65 7.16
N ALA A 40 13.35 7.47 8.45
CA ALA A 40 13.99 6.24 8.94
C ALA A 40 13.06 5.04 8.67
N ARG A 41 13.61 3.98 8.07
CA ARG A 41 12.84 2.77 7.76
C ARG A 41 12.19 2.14 8.99
N SER A 42 12.85 2.24 10.15
CA SER A 42 12.31 1.69 11.39
C SER A 42 11.06 2.44 11.84
N VAL A 43 11.01 3.75 11.66
CA VAL A 43 9.84 4.57 11.99
C VAL A 43 8.64 4.13 11.14
N ILE A 44 8.87 3.92 9.86
CA ILE A 44 7.82 3.51 8.93
C ILE A 44 7.34 2.10 9.27
N PHE A 45 8.27 1.16 9.43
CA PHE A 45 7.94 -0.21 9.80
C PHE A 45 7.12 -0.25 11.10
N ASP A 46 7.57 0.46 12.14
CA ASP A 46 6.90 0.45 13.43
C ASP A 46 5.48 1.02 13.35
N SER A 47 5.29 2.08 12.56
CA SER A 47 3.97 2.68 12.36
C SER A 47 3.02 1.72 11.65
N LEU A 48 3.47 1.10 10.57
CA LEU A 48 2.66 0.13 9.83
C LEU A 48 2.31 -1.07 10.70
N PHE A 49 3.28 -1.59 11.45
CA PHE A 49 3.08 -2.78 12.26
C PHE A 49 2.18 -2.49 13.45
N ALA A 50 2.30 -1.31 14.08
CA ALA A 50 1.43 -0.90 15.17
C ALA A 50 -0.04 -0.86 14.72
N ARG A 51 -0.30 -0.33 13.51
CA ARG A 51 -1.67 -0.31 12.97
C ARG A 51 -2.17 -1.73 12.68
N GLU A 52 -1.32 -2.57 12.13
CA GLU A 52 -1.69 -3.94 11.76
C GLU A 52 -2.03 -4.80 12.99
N LYS A 53 -1.39 -4.54 14.12
CA LYS A 53 -1.68 -5.23 15.38
C LYS A 53 -3.09 -4.95 15.91
N LEU A 54 -3.67 -3.82 15.55
CA LEU A 54 -5.03 -3.45 15.96
C LEU A 54 -6.10 -4.22 15.16
N GLY A 55 -5.73 -4.76 14.03
CA GLY A 55 -6.60 -5.50 13.15
C GLY A 55 -6.03 -5.50 11.75
N SER A 56 -6.22 -6.59 11.03
CA SER A 56 -5.67 -6.73 9.68
C SER A 56 -6.18 -5.64 8.75
N THR A 57 -5.28 -5.09 7.93
CA THR A 57 -5.62 -4.16 6.85
C THR A 57 -5.96 -4.89 5.55
N GLY A 58 -6.06 -6.22 5.59
CA GLY A 58 -6.52 -7.01 4.46
C GLY A 58 -7.97 -6.70 4.15
N LEU A 59 -8.27 -6.56 2.85
CA LEU A 59 -9.63 -6.29 2.36
C LEU A 59 -10.32 -7.55 1.87
N GLY A 60 -9.59 -8.67 1.80
CA GLY A 60 -10.04 -9.84 1.08
C GLY A 60 -9.62 -9.78 -0.37
N GLN A 61 -9.88 -10.85 -1.10
CA GLN A 61 -9.58 -10.97 -2.53
C GLN A 61 -8.10 -10.78 -2.88
N GLY A 62 -7.20 -11.05 -1.91
CA GLY A 62 -5.77 -10.94 -2.13
C GLY A 62 -5.20 -9.54 -2.02
N VAL A 63 -5.96 -8.60 -1.45
CA VAL A 63 -5.59 -7.17 -1.36
C VAL A 63 -5.48 -6.73 0.09
N ALA A 64 -4.52 -5.85 0.37
CA ALA A 64 -4.41 -5.17 1.66
C ALA A 64 -4.01 -3.72 1.44
N ILE A 65 -4.41 -2.86 2.40
CA ILE A 65 -4.02 -1.45 2.42
C ILE A 65 -3.35 -1.15 3.77
N PRO A 66 -2.09 -1.60 3.97
CA PRO A 66 -1.36 -1.23 5.17
C PRO A 66 -1.18 0.28 5.20
N HIS A 67 -1.41 0.89 6.37
CA HIS A 67 -1.27 2.33 6.48
C HIS A 67 -0.82 2.71 7.87
N GLY A 68 -0.24 3.90 7.97
CA GLY A 68 0.25 4.40 9.25
C GLY A 68 0.38 5.91 9.23
N ARG A 69 0.40 6.48 10.43
CA ARG A 69 0.62 7.91 10.65
C ARG A 69 2.09 8.17 10.93
N ILE A 70 2.65 9.16 10.26
CA ILE A 70 4.08 9.47 10.37
C ILE A 70 4.26 10.91 10.84
N LYS A 71 4.89 11.08 12.00
CA LYS A 71 5.22 12.39 12.53
C LYS A 71 6.20 13.09 11.59
N GLY A 72 5.92 14.34 11.26
CA GLY A 72 6.77 15.13 10.37
C GLY A 72 6.47 14.98 8.90
N LEU A 73 5.60 14.06 8.53
CA LEU A 73 5.15 13.92 7.15
C LEU A 73 4.15 15.03 6.84
N LYS A 74 4.34 15.73 5.71
CA LYS A 74 3.49 16.86 5.33
C LYS A 74 2.35 16.48 4.41
N GLN A 75 2.57 15.46 3.58
CA GLN A 75 1.60 15.01 2.59
C GLN A 75 1.51 13.49 2.64
N ALA A 76 0.35 12.95 2.27
CA ALA A 76 0.20 11.51 2.12
C ALA A 76 1.16 10.98 1.05
N ALA A 77 1.69 9.80 1.28
CA ALA A 77 2.59 9.12 0.34
C ALA A 77 2.16 7.67 0.19
N GLY A 78 2.19 7.16 -1.02
CA GLY A 78 1.79 5.79 -1.31
C GLY A 78 2.91 4.95 -1.90
N ALA A 79 2.74 3.64 -1.81
CA ALA A 79 3.57 2.68 -2.52
C ALA A 79 2.69 1.49 -2.90
N PHE A 80 2.89 0.97 -4.09
CA PHE A 80 2.20 -0.23 -4.52
C PHE A 80 3.19 -1.38 -4.62
N MET A 81 2.83 -2.52 -4.03
CA MET A 81 3.67 -3.71 -4.07
C MET A 81 2.85 -4.89 -4.58
N ARG A 82 3.34 -5.54 -5.62
CA ARG A 82 2.82 -6.82 -6.09
C ARG A 82 3.82 -7.89 -5.73
N LEU A 83 3.40 -8.85 -4.90
CA LEU A 83 4.27 -9.91 -4.44
C LEU A 83 4.34 -11.05 -5.45
N ALA A 84 5.53 -11.66 -5.58
CA ALA A 84 5.72 -12.83 -6.44
C ALA A 84 4.87 -14.00 -5.96
N SER A 85 4.73 -14.16 -4.64
CA SER A 85 3.86 -15.17 -4.03
C SER A 85 3.04 -14.52 -2.94
N ALA A 86 1.77 -14.88 -2.85
CA ALA A 86 0.87 -14.33 -1.82
C ALA A 86 1.31 -14.79 -0.43
N VAL A 87 1.16 -13.92 0.56
CA VAL A 87 1.56 -14.19 1.95
C VAL A 87 0.35 -14.11 2.88
N PRO A 88 0.35 -14.88 4.00
CA PRO A 88 -0.71 -14.77 4.99
C PRO A 88 -0.80 -13.35 5.56
N PHE A 89 -2.02 -12.85 5.71
CA PHE A 89 -2.24 -11.46 6.14
C PHE A 89 -3.36 -11.33 7.16
N ASP A 90 -3.91 -12.46 7.61
CA ASP A 90 -5.07 -12.51 8.52
C ASP A 90 -6.27 -11.74 7.95
N SER A 91 -6.46 -11.83 6.64
CA SER A 91 -7.56 -11.16 5.95
C SER A 91 -8.91 -11.74 6.36
N PRO A 92 -10.00 -10.95 6.26
CA PRO A 92 -11.34 -11.41 6.67
C PRO A 92 -11.79 -12.68 5.95
N ASP A 93 -11.36 -12.89 4.70
CA ASP A 93 -11.74 -14.08 3.91
C ASP A 93 -10.74 -15.23 4.06
N GLY A 94 -9.71 -15.07 4.89
CA GLY A 94 -8.70 -16.12 5.11
C GLY A 94 -7.72 -16.31 3.95
N ARG A 95 -7.84 -15.54 2.88
CA ARG A 95 -6.96 -15.67 1.71
C ARG A 95 -5.65 -14.91 1.90
N PRO A 96 -4.53 -15.44 1.36
CA PRO A 96 -3.28 -14.71 1.36
C PRO A 96 -3.34 -13.50 0.43
N VAL A 97 -2.40 -12.56 0.62
CA VAL A 97 -2.37 -11.28 -0.07
C VAL A 97 -1.15 -11.18 -0.98
N ASN A 98 -1.35 -10.69 -2.20
CA ASN A 98 -0.26 -10.40 -3.13
C ASN A 98 -0.31 -8.98 -3.70
N LEU A 99 -1.37 -8.23 -3.43
CA LEU A 99 -1.48 -6.82 -3.84
C LEU A 99 -1.58 -5.95 -2.60
N LEU A 100 -0.58 -5.08 -2.41
CA LEU A 100 -0.53 -4.17 -1.27
C LEU A 100 -0.43 -2.73 -1.75
N PHE A 101 -1.30 -1.88 -1.22
CA PHE A 101 -1.12 -0.43 -1.35
C PHE A 101 -0.77 0.10 0.03
N VAL A 102 0.47 0.54 0.22
CA VAL A 102 0.93 1.07 1.49
C VAL A 102 0.72 2.57 1.49
N LEU A 103 0.03 3.09 2.49
CA LEU A 103 -0.29 4.50 2.60
C LEU A 103 0.29 5.08 3.88
N LEU A 104 1.09 6.14 3.75
CA LEU A 104 1.57 6.92 4.88
C LEU A 104 0.82 8.24 4.89
N VAL A 105 0.30 8.62 6.05
CA VAL A 105 -0.41 9.88 6.23
C VAL A 105 0.25 10.70 7.35
N PRO A 106 0.09 12.04 7.33
CA PRO A 106 0.57 12.88 8.44
C PRO A 106 -0.03 12.43 9.78
N GLU A 107 0.69 12.69 10.86
CA GLU A 107 0.25 12.33 12.21
C GLU A 107 -1.15 12.87 12.50
N GLN A 108 -1.45 14.09 12.05
CA GLN A 108 -2.78 14.69 12.17
C GLN A 108 -3.57 14.43 10.88
N ALA A 109 -4.01 13.19 10.71
CA ALA A 109 -4.78 12.82 9.52
C ALA A 109 -6.10 13.57 9.49
N THR A 110 -6.43 14.10 8.30
CA THR A 110 -7.66 14.85 8.06
C THR A 110 -8.69 13.97 7.35
N GLU A 111 -9.88 14.52 7.16
CA GLU A 111 -10.92 13.88 6.35
C GLU A 111 -10.44 13.57 4.93
N GLU A 112 -9.60 14.42 4.36
CA GLU A 112 -9.00 14.20 3.05
C GLU A 112 -8.22 12.88 3.00
N HIS A 113 -7.48 12.55 4.06
CA HIS A 113 -6.73 11.30 4.14
C HIS A 113 -7.66 10.10 4.26
N LEU A 114 -8.78 10.24 4.94
CA LEU A 114 -9.81 9.20 5.00
C LEU A 114 -10.44 8.96 3.63
N GLN A 115 -10.59 10.02 2.82
CA GLN A 115 -11.10 9.90 1.46
C GLN A 115 -10.14 9.08 0.58
N ILE A 116 -8.84 9.23 0.78
CA ILE A 116 -7.85 8.43 0.05
C ILE A 116 -8.05 6.93 0.35
N LEU A 117 -8.19 6.58 1.63
CA LEU A 117 -8.43 5.18 2.01
C LEU A 117 -9.73 4.65 1.43
N SER A 118 -10.78 5.45 1.47
CA SER A 118 -12.09 5.09 0.92
C SER A 118 -12.01 4.85 -0.58
N GLU A 119 -11.34 5.74 -1.31
CA GLU A 119 -11.15 5.63 -2.75
C GLU A 119 -10.37 4.35 -3.10
N LEU A 120 -9.31 4.06 -2.35
CA LEU A 120 -8.52 2.84 -2.56
C LEU A 120 -9.39 1.60 -2.33
N ALA A 121 -10.15 1.56 -1.24
CA ALA A 121 -11.01 0.43 -0.94
C ALA A 121 -12.05 0.22 -2.05
N GLN A 122 -12.62 1.30 -2.56
CA GLN A 122 -13.60 1.24 -3.64
C GLN A 122 -13.00 0.69 -4.93
N ARG A 123 -11.81 1.17 -5.32
CA ARG A 123 -11.12 0.67 -6.52
C ARG A 123 -10.77 -0.80 -6.38
N PHE A 124 -10.24 -1.21 -5.24
CA PHE A 124 -9.88 -2.61 -5.02
C PHE A 124 -11.09 -3.55 -4.89
N SER A 125 -12.29 -3.02 -4.69
CA SER A 125 -13.50 -3.83 -4.72
C SER A 125 -13.87 -4.28 -6.14
N ASP A 126 -13.33 -3.62 -7.16
CA ASP A 126 -13.59 -3.95 -8.56
C ASP A 126 -12.66 -5.07 -9.02
N ARG A 127 -13.24 -6.19 -9.42
CA ARG A 127 -12.49 -7.35 -9.89
C ARG A 127 -11.62 -7.04 -11.11
N ALA A 128 -12.15 -6.27 -12.07
CA ALA A 128 -11.40 -5.91 -13.27
C ALA A 128 -10.14 -5.10 -12.92
N PHE A 129 -10.28 -4.20 -11.96
CA PHE A 129 -9.14 -3.41 -11.48
C PHE A 129 -8.06 -4.29 -10.86
N ARG A 130 -8.46 -5.23 -9.97
CA ARG A 130 -7.51 -6.15 -9.35
C ARG A 130 -6.78 -7.00 -10.39
N GLU A 131 -7.52 -7.55 -11.36
CA GLU A 131 -6.91 -8.38 -12.40
C GLU A 131 -5.96 -7.58 -13.28
N SER A 132 -6.30 -6.34 -13.60
CA SER A 132 -5.42 -5.46 -14.36
C SER A 132 -4.12 -5.18 -13.60
N LEU A 133 -4.19 -5.00 -12.29
CA LEU A 133 -2.98 -4.82 -11.46
C LEU A 133 -2.12 -6.09 -11.45
N ARG A 134 -2.75 -7.26 -11.40
CA ARG A 134 -2.02 -8.53 -11.37
C ARG A 134 -1.26 -8.80 -12.65
N THR A 135 -1.74 -8.28 -13.77
CA THR A 135 -1.13 -8.51 -15.09
C THR A 135 -0.39 -7.30 -15.65
N ALA A 136 -0.37 -6.18 -14.93
CA ALA A 136 0.33 -4.98 -15.39
C ALA A 136 1.81 -5.28 -15.64
N PRO A 137 2.35 -4.95 -16.84
CA PRO A 137 3.70 -5.35 -17.21
C PRO A 137 4.79 -4.49 -16.57
N ASP A 138 4.48 -3.26 -16.16
CA ASP A 138 5.49 -2.33 -15.66
C ASP A 138 4.84 -1.28 -14.74
N PRO A 139 5.66 -0.48 -14.03
CA PRO A 139 5.14 0.57 -13.15
C PRO A 139 4.28 1.61 -13.86
N ALA A 140 4.59 1.95 -15.11
CA ALA A 140 3.79 2.93 -15.85
C ALA A 140 2.36 2.46 -16.05
N ALA A 141 2.17 1.16 -16.34
CA ALA A 141 0.84 0.57 -16.49
C ALA A 141 0.07 0.62 -15.17
N VAL A 142 0.75 0.38 -14.04
CA VAL A 142 0.13 0.47 -12.70
C VAL A 142 -0.34 1.91 -12.44
N ILE A 143 0.51 2.89 -12.69
CA ILE A 143 0.17 4.31 -12.51
C ILE A 143 -1.08 4.66 -13.31
N ALA A 144 -1.14 4.25 -14.57
CA ALA A 144 -2.28 4.53 -15.45
C ALA A 144 -3.59 3.98 -14.86
N LEU A 145 -3.54 2.79 -14.25
CA LEU A 145 -4.72 2.19 -13.62
C LEU A 145 -5.22 3.02 -12.43
N PHE A 146 -4.31 3.51 -11.60
CA PHE A 146 -4.69 4.31 -10.44
C PHE A 146 -5.16 5.72 -10.82
N GLN A 147 -4.72 6.23 -11.95
CA GLN A 147 -5.08 7.57 -12.43
C GLN A 147 -6.38 7.59 -13.25
N ALA A 148 -6.83 6.44 -13.68
CA ALA A 148 -8.02 6.34 -14.53
C ALA A 148 -9.32 6.74 -13.83
#